data_f15158a7d07e16fa4e2381ebda5a8624
#
_entry.id   f15158a7d07e16fa4e2381ebda5a8624
#
_cell.length_a   1.000
_cell.length_b   1.000
_cell.length_c   1.000
_cell.angle_alpha   90.00
_cell.angle_beta   90.00
_cell.angle_gamma   90.00
#
_symmetry.space_group_name_H-M   'P 1'
#
loop_
_entity.id
_entity.type
_entity.pdbx_description
1 polymer ?
#
loop_
_entity_poly.entity_id
_entity_poly.type
_entity_poly.pdbx_seq_one_letter_code
_entity_poly.pdbx_strand_id
1 'polypeptide(L)'
;MNIKEELKVVGELEGVSFGARNMGKAPKHNTPITPKENFVRFMKGEDYMWTPCSDDFVTVIPREIPDVVARDFAFDLDIPEEIIHAGGKDMFGIEWEYVVSAGGSMVRPGNPLLINDITEWEKEVTFPDIDSWDWEAAEKRLAKVTNDDRVVVTWF
;
A
#
# COMPACT_ATOMS: atom_id res chain seq x y z
N MET A 1 -19.39 6.87 -27.78
CA MET A 1 -18.83 7.20 -26.46
C MET A 1 -19.38 8.57 -26.06
N ASN A 2 -20.09 8.67 -24.94
CA ASN A 2 -20.58 9.94 -24.40
C ASN A 2 -19.73 10.34 -23.18
N ILE A 3 -18.64 11.08 -23.42
CA ILE A 3 -17.66 11.45 -22.41
C ILE A 3 -18.31 12.10 -21.17
N LYS A 4 -19.36 12.90 -21.36
CA LYS A 4 -20.04 13.56 -20.23
C LYS A 4 -20.76 12.58 -19.30
N GLU A 5 -21.34 11.52 -19.85
CA GLU A 5 -21.99 10.47 -19.07
C GLU A 5 -20.95 9.54 -18.42
N GLU A 6 -19.89 9.22 -19.14
CA GLU A 6 -18.83 8.33 -18.65
C GLU A 6 -17.99 8.96 -17.56
N LEU A 7 -17.75 10.27 -17.61
CA LEU A 7 -17.04 11.02 -16.54
C LEU A 7 -17.95 11.44 -15.39
N LYS A 8 -19.25 11.12 -15.45
CA LYS A 8 -20.17 11.43 -14.36
C LYS A 8 -19.78 10.66 -13.12
N VAL A 9 -19.60 11.36 -12.01
CA VAL A 9 -19.37 10.75 -10.71
C VAL A 9 -20.67 10.14 -10.20
N VAL A 10 -20.67 8.83 -9.95
CA VAL A 10 -21.83 8.05 -9.51
C VAL A 10 -21.69 7.52 -8.09
N GLY A 11 -20.55 7.76 -7.46
CA GLY A 11 -20.26 7.34 -6.09
C GLY A 11 -18.85 7.68 -5.66
N GLU A 12 -18.45 7.14 -4.53
CA GLU A 12 -17.11 7.28 -3.97
C GLU A 12 -16.51 5.91 -3.69
N LEU A 13 -15.20 5.79 -3.82
CA LEU A 13 -14.41 4.59 -3.55
C LEU A 13 -13.50 4.85 -2.37
N GLU A 14 -13.42 3.91 -1.44
CA GLU A 14 -12.55 3.99 -0.26
C GLU A 14 -11.10 3.57 -0.61
N GLY A 15 -10.16 3.87 0.26
CA GLY A 15 -8.75 3.47 0.14
C GLY A 15 -7.87 4.51 -0.55
N VAL A 16 -6.59 4.22 -0.57
CA VAL A 16 -5.55 5.13 -1.06
C VAL A 16 -5.26 4.86 -2.52
N SER A 17 -5.45 5.86 -3.37
CA SER A 17 -5.06 5.78 -4.78
C SER A 17 -3.55 5.61 -4.94
N PHE A 18 -3.11 4.98 -6.03
CA PHE A 18 -1.70 4.76 -6.32
C PHE A 18 -0.89 6.06 -6.28
N GLY A 19 0.17 6.09 -5.49
CA GLY A 19 1.07 7.24 -5.36
C GLY A 19 0.53 8.41 -4.54
N ALA A 20 -0.65 8.27 -3.95
CA ALA A 20 -1.24 9.29 -3.09
C ALA A 20 -1.41 8.75 -1.67
N ARG A 21 -0.82 9.45 -0.71
CA ARG A 21 -0.99 9.14 0.71
C ARG A 21 -2.07 10.05 1.29
N ASN A 22 -2.99 9.48 2.05
CA ASN A 22 -4.07 10.23 2.73
C ASN A 22 -4.95 11.07 1.80
N MET A 23 -5.08 10.69 0.55
CA MET A 23 -6.12 11.26 -0.29
C MET A 23 -7.45 10.68 0.16
N GLY A 24 -8.43 11.54 0.27
CA GLY A 24 -9.79 11.15 0.59
C GLY A 24 -10.34 10.12 -0.41
N LYS A 25 -11.63 9.86 -0.32
CA LYS A 25 -12.29 8.92 -1.22
C LYS A 25 -12.09 9.30 -2.69
N ALA A 26 -11.74 8.32 -3.51
CA ALA A 26 -11.65 8.50 -4.95
C ALA A 26 -13.04 8.57 -5.59
N PRO A 27 -13.24 9.35 -6.67
CA PRO A 27 -14.51 9.37 -7.37
C PRO A 27 -14.75 8.06 -8.11
N LYS A 28 -15.96 7.51 -8.01
CA LYS A 28 -16.42 6.42 -8.87
C LYS A 28 -17.11 7.02 -10.11
N HIS A 29 -16.53 6.78 -11.26
CA HIS A 29 -17.07 7.24 -12.54
C HIS A 29 -18.04 6.22 -13.17
N ASN A 30 -18.98 6.70 -13.99
CA ASN A 30 -19.94 5.87 -14.72
C ASN A 30 -19.31 5.30 -16.00
N THR A 31 -18.19 4.60 -15.86
CA THR A 31 -17.49 4.01 -17.01
C THR A 31 -18.18 2.73 -17.50
N PRO A 32 -18.17 2.45 -18.83
CA PRO A 32 -18.85 1.28 -19.39
C PRO A 32 -18.16 -0.05 -19.08
N ILE A 33 -16.90 -0.02 -18.68
CA ILE A 33 -16.13 -1.16 -18.17
C ILE A 33 -15.45 -0.78 -16.86
N THR A 34 -15.04 -1.76 -16.08
CA THR A 34 -14.34 -1.52 -14.81
C THR A 34 -12.90 -1.02 -15.04
N PRO A 35 -12.32 -0.25 -14.10
CA PRO A 35 -10.90 0.09 -14.13
C PRO A 35 -9.98 -1.13 -14.29
N LYS A 36 -10.29 -2.22 -13.59
CA LYS A 36 -9.55 -3.48 -13.70
C LYS A 36 -9.60 -4.07 -15.10
N GLU A 37 -10.78 -4.12 -15.72
CA GLU A 37 -10.93 -4.62 -17.08
C GLU A 37 -10.19 -3.72 -18.08
N ASN A 38 -10.34 -2.39 -17.95
CA ASN A 38 -9.65 -1.43 -18.80
C ASN A 38 -8.13 -1.57 -18.71
N PHE A 39 -7.59 -1.74 -17.48
CA PHE A 39 -6.16 -1.96 -17.26
C PHE A 39 -5.66 -3.26 -17.90
N VAL A 40 -6.42 -4.37 -17.78
CA VAL A 40 -6.06 -5.65 -18.41
C VAL A 40 -5.99 -5.51 -19.92
N ARG A 41 -6.96 -4.83 -20.55
CA ARG A 41 -6.95 -4.55 -22.00
C ARG A 41 -5.74 -3.70 -22.38
N PHE A 42 -5.47 -2.62 -21.65
CA PHE A 42 -4.28 -1.77 -21.84
C PHE A 42 -2.98 -2.58 -21.81
N MET A 43 -2.81 -3.44 -20.80
CA MET A 43 -1.60 -4.28 -20.65
C MET A 43 -1.42 -5.31 -21.76
N LYS A 44 -2.52 -5.79 -22.35
CA LYS A 44 -2.49 -6.72 -23.48
C LYS A 44 -2.34 -6.06 -24.84
N GLY A 45 -2.40 -4.71 -24.91
CA GLY A 45 -2.42 -3.98 -26.17
C GLY A 45 -3.73 -4.15 -26.96
N GLU A 46 -4.83 -4.49 -26.28
CA GLU A 46 -6.17 -4.56 -26.82
C GLU A 46 -6.80 -3.17 -26.83
N ASP A 47 -8.01 -3.03 -27.43
CA ASP A 47 -8.77 -1.78 -27.36
C ASP A 47 -9.17 -1.49 -25.92
N TYR A 48 -8.61 -0.44 -25.35
CA TYR A 48 -8.93 0.10 -24.03
C TYR A 48 -9.66 1.44 -24.17
N MET A 49 -10.40 1.83 -23.15
CA MET A 49 -11.27 3.01 -23.24
C MET A 49 -10.62 4.30 -22.77
N TRP A 50 -9.71 4.21 -21.78
CA TRP A 50 -8.92 5.36 -21.29
C TRP A 50 -7.52 4.89 -20.84
N THR A 51 -6.56 5.80 -20.90
CA THR A 51 -5.23 5.53 -20.32
C THR A 51 -5.36 5.40 -18.82
N PRO A 52 -4.93 4.26 -18.22
CA PRO A 52 -5.03 4.07 -16.78
C PRO A 52 -4.39 5.21 -15.98
N CYS A 53 -5.07 5.65 -14.93
CA CYS A 53 -4.63 6.74 -14.06
C CYS A 53 -4.68 6.33 -12.58
N SER A 54 -4.23 7.20 -11.68
CA SER A 54 -4.11 6.90 -10.24
C SER A 54 -5.40 6.39 -9.61
N ASP A 55 -6.56 6.88 -10.06
CA ASP A 55 -7.86 6.51 -9.49
C ASP A 55 -8.34 5.11 -9.90
N ASP A 56 -7.72 4.52 -10.93
CA ASP A 56 -7.98 3.14 -11.35
C ASP A 56 -7.33 2.10 -10.43
N PHE A 57 -6.49 2.56 -9.51
CA PHE A 57 -5.70 1.70 -8.61
C PHE A 57 -6.04 1.98 -7.16
N VAL A 58 -5.90 0.96 -6.33
CA VAL A 58 -5.89 1.08 -4.89
C VAL A 58 -4.62 0.46 -4.33
N THR A 59 -3.90 1.23 -3.52
CA THR A 59 -2.69 0.74 -2.85
C THR A 59 -3.08 0.08 -1.54
N VAL A 60 -2.58 -1.12 -1.33
CA VAL A 60 -2.81 -1.91 -0.13
C VAL A 60 -1.47 -2.41 0.41
N ILE A 61 -1.09 -1.93 1.57
CA ILE A 61 0.07 -2.42 2.33
C ILE A 61 -0.37 -2.53 3.79
N PRO A 62 -0.72 -3.74 4.25
CA PRO A 62 -1.36 -3.93 5.54
C PRO A 62 -0.41 -3.66 6.72
N ARG A 63 -0.95 -3.07 7.77
CA ARG A 63 -0.22 -2.72 8.99
C ARG A 63 0.29 -3.91 9.81
N GLU A 64 -0.13 -5.11 9.48
CA GLU A 64 0.35 -6.36 10.07
C GLU A 64 1.82 -6.64 9.71
N ILE A 65 2.34 -5.99 8.68
CA ILE A 65 3.76 -6.07 8.30
C ILE A 65 4.55 -5.07 9.16
N PRO A 66 5.43 -5.51 10.07
CA PRO A 66 6.15 -4.60 10.98
C PRO A 66 6.96 -3.52 10.28
N ASP A 67 7.59 -3.83 9.15
CA ASP A 67 8.33 -2.89 8.31
C ASP A 67 7.50 -1.69 7.90
N VAL A 68 6.25 -1.95 7.57
CA VAL A 68 5.32 -0.97 7.03
C VAL A 68 5.01 0.09 8.07
N VAL A 69 4.81 -0.33 9.32
CA VAL A 69 4.59 0.58 10.46
C VAL A 69 5.88 1.30 10.82
N ALA A 70 6.99 0.56 10.96
CA ALA A 70 8.28 1.12 11.36
C ALA A 70 8.78 2.19 10.38
N ARG A 71 8.59 1.95 9.08
CA ARG A 71 9.02 2.86 8.01
C ARG A 71 7.99 3.92 7.66
N ASP A 72 6.83 3.94 8.30
CA ASP A 72 5.73 4.85 8.00
C ASP A 72 5.19 4.68 6.57
N PHE A 73 5.03 3.43 6.15
CA PHE A 73 4.65 3.02 4.79
C PHE A 73 3.34 2.23 4.73
N ALA A 74 2.53 2.28 5.81
CA ALA A 74 1.22 1.64 5.82
C ALA A 74 0.26 2.32 4.84
N PHE A 75 -0.25 1.56 3.86
CA PHE A 75 -1.33 1.97 2.98
C PHE A 75 -2.52 1.05 3.27
N ASP A 76 -3.25 1.40 4.30
CA ASP A 76 -4.30 0.59 4.91
C ASP A 76 -5.54 1.47 5.17
N LEU A 77 -6.68 0.84 5.46
CA LEU A 77 -7.89 1.54 5.86
C LEU A 77 -7.87 1.84 7.36
N ASP A 78 -8.41 3.01 7.71
CA ASP A 78 -8.61 3.41 9.10
C ASP A 78 -7.34 3.26 9.95
N ILE A 79 -6.22 3.81 9.45
CA ILE A 79 -4.94 3.75 10.17
C ILE A 79 -5.08 4.49 11.50
N PRO A 80 -4.85 3.82 12.65
CA PRO A 80 -4.87 4.48 13.94
C PRO A 80 -3.83 5.59 14.02
N GLU A 81 -4.18 6.71 14.65
CA GLU A 81 -3.27 7.86 14.76
C GLU A 81 -1.97 7.51 15.49
N GLU A 82 -2.04 6.60 16.45
CA GLU A 82 -0.91 6.14 17.24
C GLU A 82 0.17 5.38 16.46
N ILE A 83 -0.15 4.85 15.27
CA ILE A 83 0.85 4.19 14.40
C ILE A 83 1.36 5.09 13.28
N ILE A 84 0.72 6.24 13.06
CA ILE A 84 1.21 7.22 12.10
C ILE A 84 2.46 7.87 12.68
N HIS A 85 3.57 7.76 11.96
CA HIS A 85 4.87 8.27 12.40
C HIS A 85 5.41 7.64 13.68
N ALA A 86 4.92 6.46 14.07
CA ALA A 86 5.33 5.79 15.30
C ALA A 86 6.79 5.33 15.26
N GLY A 87 7.29 4.99 14.06
CA GLY A 87 8.57 4.31 13.96
C GLY A 87 8.52 2.91 14.60
N GLY A 88 9.60 2.48 15.20
CA GLY A 88 9.70 1.20 15.89
C GLY A 88 10.62 0.22 15.19
N LYS A 89 10.52 -1.06 15.55
CA LYS A 89 11.36 -2.12 14.98
C LYS A 89 10.70 -2.68 13.72
N ASP A 90 11.49 -2.82 12.66
CA ASP A 90 11.10 -3.58 11.48
C ASP A 90 11.14 -5.10 11.73
N MET A 91 10.81 -5.89 10.72
CA MET A 91 10.77 -7.35 10.81
C MET A 91 12.13 -8.00 11.07
N PHE A 92 13.22 -7.28 10.90
CA PHE A 92 14.58 -7.73 11.23
C PHE A 92 15.09 -7.16 12.55
N GLY A 93 14.28 -6.36 13.26
CA GLY A 93 14.62 -5.77 14.56
C GLY A 93 15.40 -4.46 14.48
N ILE A 94 15.57 -3.88 13.30
CA ILE A 94 16.18 -2.57 13.12
C ILE A 94 15.20 -1.50 13.57
N GLU A 95 15.66 -0.57 14.41
CA GLU A 95 14.83 0.53 14.89
C GLU A 95 14.79 1.70 13.90
N TRP A 96 13.58 2.16 13.62
CA TRP A 96 13.28 3.31 12.78
C TRP A 96 12.66 4.42 13.60
N GLU A 97 12.88 5.65 13.20
CA GLU A 97 12.23 6.83 13.78
C GLU A 97 11.75 7.76 12.64
N TYR A 98 10.60 8.38 12.85
CA TYR A 98 10.09 9.36 11.91
C TYR A 98 10.85 10.68 12.06
N VAL A 99 11.46 11.15 10.98
CA VAL A 99 12.23 12.39 10.94
C VAL A 99 11.43 13.46 10.19
N VAL A 100 10.85 14.40 10.92
CA VAL A 100 9.99 15.46 10.37
C VAL A 100 10.67 16.24 9.25
N SER A 101 11.95 16.58 9.40
CA SER A 101 12.72 17.33 8.39
C SER A 101 12.98 16.55 7.11
N ALA A 102 12.97 15.21 7.19
CA ALA A 102 13.12 14.34 6.03
C ALA A 102 11.77 13.95 5.42
N GLY A 103 10.67 14.14 6.15
CA GLY A 103 9.34 13.73 5.71
C GLY A 103 9.16 12.22 5.62
N GLY A 104 9.88 11.44 6.44
CA GLY A 104 9.84 9.99 6.41
C GLY A 104 10.65 9.36 7.53
N SER A 105 10.51 8.04 7.68
CA SER A 105 11.25 7.29 8.70
C SER A 105 12.68 6.97 8.24
N MET A 106 13.60 7.04 9.20
CA MET A 106 15.01 6.76 9.04
C MET A 106 15.45 5.76 10.08
N VAL A 107 16.48 4.97 9.75
CA VAL A 107 17.12 4.10 10.72
C VAL A 107 17.69 4.95 11.85
N ARG A 108 17.34 4.61 13.09
CA ARG A 108 17.81 5.34 14.27
C ARG A 108 19.34 5.24 14.38
N PRO A 109 20.05 6.37 14.53
CA PRO A 109 21.48 6.35 14.72
C PRO A 109 21.90 5.51 15.93
N GLY A 110 22.98 4.75 15.79
CA GLY A 110 23.50 3.89 16.85
C GLY A 110 22.82 2.52 16.97
N ASN A 111 21.95 2.17 16.06
CA ASN A 111 21.45 0.81 15.96
C ASN A 111 22.62 -0.18 15.86
N PRO A 112 22.53 -1.35 16.51
CA PRO A 112 23.48 -2.42 16.26
C PRO A 112 23.42 -2.85 14.79
N LEU A 113 24.57 -3.25 14.26
CA LEU A 113 24.61 -3.86 12.94
C LEU A 113 23.79 -5.16 12.96
N LEU A 114 22.94 -5.36 11.96
CA LEU A 114 22.23 -6.61 11.78
C LEU A 114 23.20 -7.76 11.43
N ILE A 115 24.22 -7.42 10.65
CA ILE A 115 25.23 -8.35 10.16
C ILE A 115 26.60 -7.71 10.41
N ASN A 116 27.52 -8.42 11.09
CA ASN A 116 28.89 -7.97 11.32
C ASN A 116 29.81 -8.34 10.17
N ASP A 117 29.61 -9.52 9.59
CA ASP A 117 30.32 -10.02 8.43
C ASP A 117 29.31 -10.51 7.39
N ILE A 118 29.28 -9.88 6.23
CA ILE A 118 28.35 -10.22 5.17
C ILE A 118 28.51 -11.66 4.66
N THR A 119 29.69 -12.26 4.81
CA THR A 119 29.92 -13.64 4.43
C THR A 119 29.26 -14.65 5.39
N GLU A 120 28.87 -14.22 6.58
CA GLU A 120 28.22 -15.02 7.62
C GLU A 120 26.70 -14.72 7.75
N TRP A 121 26.12 -13.99 6.80
CA TRP A 121 24.74 -13.51 6.86
C TRP A 121 23.71 -14.62 7.15
N GLU A 122 23.91 -15.84 6.65
CA GLU A 122 23.02 -16.98 6.89
C GLU A 122 22.92 -17.36 8.37
N LYS A 123 23.94 -17.04 9.16
CA LYS A 123 23.99 -17.34 10.60
C LYS A 123 23.48 -16.16 11.45
N GLU A 124 23.64 -14.94 10.95
CA GLU A 124 23.35 -13.72 11.70
C GLU A 124 21.93 -13.20 11.45
N VAL A 125 21.35 -13.42 10.25
CA VAL A 125 20.00 -12.96 9.91
C VAL A 125 18.95 -13.96 10.35
N THR A 126 17.99 -13.50 11.13
CA THR A 126 16.78 -14.26 11.43
C THR A 126 15.65 -13.75 10.55
N PHE A 127 15.14 -14.61 9.66
CA PHE A 127 13.97 -14.27 8.86
C PHE A 127 12.69 -14.29 9.71
N PRO A 128 11.78 -13.34 9.48
CA PRO A 128 10.52 -13.31 10.21
C PRO A 128 9.63 -14.50 9.88
N ASP A 129 8.89 -14.96 10.87
CA ASP A 129 7.80 -15.93 10.66
C ASP A 129 6.56 -15.17 10.17
N ILE A 130 6.43 -15.04 8.86
CA ILE A 130 5.33 -14.31 8.22
C ILE A 130 3.96 -14.98 8.43
N ASP A 131 3.93 -16.27 8.70
CA ASP A 131 2.69 -17.01 8.96
C ASP A 131 2.12 -16.69 10.36
N SER A 132 2.93 -16.13 11.25
CA SER A 132 2.50 -15.69 12.58
C SER A 132 1.73 -14.35 12.57
N TRP A 133 1.73 -13.63 11.48
CA TRP A 133 1.05 -12.33 11.39
C TRP A 133 -0.46 -12.49 11.19
N ASP A 134 -1.25 -11.54 11.69
CA ASP A 134 -2.72 -11.62 11.65
C ASP A 134 -3.29 -11.26 10.27
N TRP A 135 -3.03 -12.13 9.30
CA TRP A 135 -3.53 -11.97 7.93
C TRP A 135 -5.06 -11.99 7.84
N GLU A 136 -5.75 -12.69 8.77
CA GLU A 136 -7.20 -12.73 8.79
C GLU A 136 -7.79 -11.35 9.13
N ALA A 137 -7.17 -10.63 10.06
CA ALA A 137 -7.57 -9.26 10.39
C ALA A 137 -7.32 -8.30 9.20
N ALA A 138 -6.16 -8.45 8.53
CA ALA A 138 -5.85 -7.69 7.33
C ALA A 138 -6.88 -7.94 6.22
N GLU A 139 -7.18 -9.19 5.90
CA GLU A 139 -8.17 -9.58 4.89
C GLU A 139 -9.54 -8.97 5.16
N LYS A 140 -10.06 -9.12 6.38
CA LYS A 140 -11.37 -8.58 6.77
C LYS A 140 -11.44 -7.06 6.63
N ARG A 141 -10.37 -6.36 7.05
CA ARG A 141 -10.32 -4.90 7.01
C ARG A 141 -10.24 -4.38 5.59
N LEU A 142 -9.43 -5.02 4.76
CA LEU A 142 -9.15 -4.59 3.39
C LEU A 142 -10.16 -5.09 2.35
N ALA A 143 -11.06 -6.01 2.72
CA ALA A 143 -12.04 -6.59 1.81
C ALA A 143 -12.86 -5.57 1.01
N LYS A 144 -13.13 -4.39 1.60
CA LYS A 144 -13.88 -3.32 0.94
C LYS A 144 -13.16 -2.74 -0.28
N VAL A 145 -11.82 -2.72 -0.25
CA VAL A 145 -11.01 -2.14 -1.33
C VAL A 145 -10.39 -3.19 -2.24
N THR A 146 -10.10 -4.39 -1.72
CA THR A 146 -9.54 -5.47 -2.54
C THR A 146 -10.58 -6.12 -3.45
N ASN A 147 -11.86 -6.01 -3.10
CA ASN A 147 -12.99 -6.55 -3.87
C ASN A 147 -13.74 -5.51 -4.71
N ASP A 148 -13.28 -4.27 -4.75
CA ASP A 148 -13.83 -3.28 -5.67
C ASP A 148 -13.29 -3.47 -7.10
N ASP A 149 -13.78 -2.67 -8.04
CA ASP A 149 -13.48 -2.83 -9.47
C ASP A 149 -12.11 -2.24 -9.89
N ARG A 150 -11.30 -1.77 -8.93
CA ARG A 150 -9.97 -1.21 -9.18
C ARG A 150 -8.88 -2.28 -9.21
N VAL A 151 -7.73 -1.90 -9.72
CA VAL A 151 -6.51 -2.71 -9.66
C VAL A 151 -5.88 -2.56 -8.28
N VAL A 152 -5.71 -3.68 -7.58
CA VAL A 152 -5.00 -3.69 -6.30
C VAL A 152 -3.49 -3.68 -6.56
N VAL A 153 -2.79 -2.74 -5.93
CA VAL A 153 -1.33 -2.62 -5.97
C VAL A 153 -0.78 -2.81 -4.57
N THR A 154 0.18 -3.70 -4.45
CA THR A 154 0.95 -3.87 -3.21
C THR A 154 2.44 -3.74 -3.52
N TRP A 155 3.22 -3.34 -2.51
CA TRP A 155 4.65 -3.15 -2.59
C TRP A 155 5.32 -4.09 -1.59
N PHE A 156 6.43 -4.67 -1.99
CA PHE A 156 7.25 -5.55 -1.18
C PHE A 156 8.68 -5.01 -1.05
#